data_983672431012494aea05f47ffa3161a0
#
_entry.id   983672431012494aea05f47ffa3161a0
#
_cell.length_a   1.000
_cell.length_b   1.000
_cell.length_c   1.000
_cell.angle_alpha   90.00
_cell.angle_beta   90.00
_cell.angle_gamma   90.00
#
_symmetry.space_group_name_H-M   'P 1'
#
loop_
_entity.id
_entity.type
_entity.pdbx_description
1 polymer ?
#
loop_
_entity_poly.entity_id
_entity_poly.type
_entity_poly.pdbx_seq_one_letter_code
_entity_poly.pdbx_strand_id
1 'polypeptide(L)'
;MSNELWGRKIEVIIRNKVLTYPELYIEFETNFDTEPIPDLGEVNIYNLSDNTLAEITLGDGIIVNAGYNDDIGSIFHGVISEIETTNEGVDTVTKIKMINVTQQYLNRYINFAYGAGANTKYLIRDMLDYAGGLKPNINNPTNNITYPRGFQATGKIKDVLTRVVEESGSRWLIHGSSISVIPKETGYTQGVYLDAKSGLMSVEKLEKQDGVSTHKIEMMLNHSIAPYSLLEVHAKNLDGIVMVVKGKHKSDFTTELEVRTL
;
A
#
# COMPACT_ATOMS: atom_id res chain seq x y z
N MET A 1 12.29 22.00 -2.98
CA MET A 1 11.02 22.32 -2.28
C MET A 1 11.27 22.10 -0.81
N SER A 2 11.01 23.09 0.06
CA SER A 2 11.13 22.91 1.51
C SER A 2 10.04 21.91 1.92
N ASN A 3 10.42 20.75 2.41
CA ASN A 3 9.49 19.83 3.04
C ASN A 3 9.03 20.45 4.37
N GLU A 4 7.92 21.18 4.34
CA GLU A 4 7.28 21.71 5.53
C GLU A 4 6.50 20.57 6.19
N LEU A 5 7.13 19.90 7.15
CA LEU A 5 6.55 18.77 7.90
C LEU A 5 5.70 19.24 9.10
N TRP A 6 4.91 20.30 8.89
CA TRP A 6 3.92 20.83 9.85
C TRP A 6 2.54 20.93 9.17
N GLY A 7 1.50 21.24 9.90
CA GLY A 7 0.15 21.29 9.32
C GLY A 7 -0.39 19.90 9.01
N ARG A 8 -0.35 19.00 9.99
CA ARG A 8 -0.84 17.61 9.90
C ARG A 8 -2.29 17.57 9.46
N LYS A 9 -2.60 16.75 8.46
CA LYS A 9 -3.95 16.51 7.95
C LYS A 9 -4.21 15.01 7.86
N ILE A 10 -5.41 14.61 8.26
CA ILE A 10 -5.92 13.26 8.09
C ILE A 10 -7.32 13.39 7.48
N GLU A 11 -7.60 12.59 6.47
CA GLU A 11 -8.93 12.46 5.88
C GLU A 11 -9.30 10.97 5.84
N VAL A 12 -10.43 10.63 6.41
CA VAL A 12 -11.03 9.31 6.31
C VAL A 12 -12.27 9.44 5.44
N ILE A 13 -12.24 8.83 4.27
CA ILE A 13 -13.31 8.88 3.28
C ILE A 13 -14.04 7.55 3.30
N ILE A 14 -15.33 7.57 3.66
CA ILE A 14 -16.22 6.40 3.68
C ILE A 14 -17.41 6.71 2.81
N ARG A 15 -17.58 5.98 1.70
CA ARG A 15 -18.58 6.30 0.66
C ARG A 15 -18.45 7.75 0.17
N ASN A 16 -19.39 8.62 0.55
CA ASN A 16 -19.45 10.05 0.20
C ASN A 16 -19.17 10.97 1.38
N LYS A 17 -18.80 10.42 2.54
CA LYS A 17 -18.44 11.20 3.73
C LYS A 17 -16.94 11.36 3.82
N VAL A 18 -16.52 12.56 4.18
CA VAL A 18 -15.12 12.89 4.47
C VAL A 18 -15.06 13.32 5.93
N LEU A 19 -14.36 12.57 6.74
CA LEU A 19 -14.09 12.82 8.16
C LEU A 19 -12.66 13.33 8.27
N THR A 20 -12.45 14.47 8.89
CA THR A 20 -11.17 15.19 8.84
C THR A 20 -10.64 15.51 10.23
N TYR A 21 -9.31 15.45 10.38
CA TYR A 21 -8.59 16.06 11.48
C TYR A 21 -8.17 17.48 11.05
N PRO A 22 -8.36 18.53 11.85
CA PRO A 22 -8.62 18.50 13.30
C PRO A 22 -10.10 18.59 13.75
N GLU A 23 -11.08 18.57 12.84
CA GLU A 23 -12.50 18.66 13.20
C GLU A 23 -12.94 17.48 14.09
N LEU A 24 -12.41 16.29 13.80
CA LEU A 24 -12.51 15.11 14.64
C LEU A 24 -11.12 14.66 15.08
N TYR A 25 -11.00 14.14 16.30
CA TYR A 25 -9.77 13.47 16.68
C TYR A 25 -9.76 12.09 16.04
N ILE A 26 -8.71 11.84 15.25
CA ILE A 26 -8.56 10.61 14.44
C ILE A 26 -7.18 10.02 14.69
N GLU A 27 -7.15 8.76 15.07
CA GLU A 27 -5.93 7.96 15.13
C GLU A 27 -5.99 6.88 14.07
N PHE A 28 -4.85 6.51 13.53
CA PHE A 28 -4.75 5.43 12.55
C PHE A 28 -3.45 4.65 12.68
N GLU A 29 -3.52 3.41 12.24
CA GLU A 29 -2.36 2.58 11.95
C GLU A 29 -2.65 1.80 10.67
N THR A 30 -1.77 1.91 9.67
CA THR A 30 -1.92 1.17 8.40
C THR A 30 -0.62 0.46 8.07
N ASN A 31 -0.73 -0.82 7.76
CA ASN A 31 0.42 -1.65 7.40
C ASN A 31 0.46 -1.86 5.88
N PHE A 32 1.65 -2.07 5.34
CA PHE A 32 1.87 -2.48 3.97
C PHE A 32 3.08 -3.41 3.87
N ASP A 33 3.04 -4.37 2.95
CA ASP A 33 4.06 -5.40 2.81
C ASP A 33 4.30 -5.76 1.33
N THR A 34 5.46 -6.36 1.05
CA THR A 34 5.77 -6.97 -0.26
C THR A 34 5.17 -8.37 -0.40
N GLU A 35 4.68 -8.96 0.68
CA GLU A 35 4.05 -10.28 0.64
C GLU A 35 2.63 -10.23 0.04
N PRO A 36 2.17 -11.30 -0.61
CA PRO A 36 0.84 -11.36 -1.20
C PRO A 36 -0.27 -11.66 -0.16
N ILE A 37 -0.22 -11.00 0.98
CA ILE A 37 -1.24 -11.03 2.03
C ILE A 37 -1.96 -9.67 2.06
N PRO A 38 -3.24 -9.63 2.49
CA PRO A 38 -3.95 -8.37 2.60
C PRO A 38 -3.29 -7.44 3.61
N ASP A 39 -3.06 -6.19 3.20
CA ASP A 39 -2.71 -5.14 4.14
C ASP A 39 -3.88 -4.87 5.08
N LEU A 40 -3.56 -4.65 6.33
CA LEU A 40 -4.52 -4.34 7.38
C LEU A 40 -4.35 -2.89 7.82
N GLY A 41 -5.45 -2.27 8.19
CA GLY A 41 -5.44 -0.95 8.80
C GLY A 41 -6.51 -0.83 9.89
N GLU A 42 -6.30 0.13 10.75
CA GLU A 42 -7.22 0.49 11.82
C GLU A 42 -7.32 2.00 11.90
N VAL A 43 -8.54 2.50 12.10
CA VAL A 43 -8.79 3.92 12.37
C VAL A 43 -9.68 4.02 13.60
N ASN A 44 -9.28 4.84 14.56
CA ASN A 44 -10.09 5.20 15.73
C ASN A 44 -10.58 6.64 15.56
N ILE A 45 -11.88 6.84 15.54
CA ILE A 45 -12.50 8.14 15.35
C ILE A 45 -13.31 8.47 16.59
N TYR A 46 -12.99 9.61 17.18
CA TYR A 46 -13.57 10.04 18.44
C TYR A 46 -14.83 10.88 18.21
N ASN A 47 -15.84 10.62 19.02
CA ASN A 47 -17.08 11.39 19.11
C ASN A 47 -17.83 11.54 17.78
N LEU A 48 -17.92 10.45 17.01
CA LEU A 48 -18.80 10.42 15.84
C LEU A 48 -20.26 10.59 16.26
N SER A 49 -21.01 11.39 15.48
CA SER A 49 -22.46 11.49 15.69
C SER A 49 -23.16 10.18 15.36
N ASP A 50 -24.25 9.87 16.10
CA ASP A 50 -25.07 8.68 15.86
C ASP A 50 -25.54 8.59 14.40
N ASN A 51 -25.89 9.73 13.79
CA ASN A 51 -26.31 9.80 12.40
C ASN A 51 -25.18 9.38 11.44
N THR A 52 -23.95 9.82 11.71
CA THR A 52 -22.79 9.43 10.90
C THR A 52 -22.48 7.95 11.07
N LEU A 53 -22.50 7.47 12.31
CA LEU A 53 -22.25 6.06 12.62
C LEU A 53 -23.27 5.12 11.97
N ALA A 54 -24.57 5.50 11.97
CA ALA A 54 -25.64 4.70 11.36
C ALA A 54 -25.52 4.53 9.84
N GLU A 55 -24.77 5.41 9.17
CA GLU A 55 -24.53 5.34 7.71
C GLU A 55 -23.30 4.52 7.33
N ILE A 56 -22.43 4.17 8.30
CA ILE A 56 -21.21 3.39 8.07
C ILE A 56 -21.54 1.90 8.28
N THR A 57 -21.26 1.07 7.29
CA THR A 57 -21.58 -0.36 7.34
C THR A 57 -20.39 -1.23 6.94
N LEU A 58 -20.41 -2.49 7.38
CA LEU A 58 -19.41 -3.49 6.98
C LEU A 58 -19.41 -3.64 5.46
N GLY A 59 -18.23 -3.71 4.86
CA GLY A 59 -18.04 -3.83 3.41
C GLY A 59 -18.01 -2.49 2.68
N ASP A 60 -18.28 -1.35 3.35
CA ASP A 60 -18.11 -0.04 2.72
C ASP A 60 -16.67 0.22 2.35
N GLY A 61 -16.48 0.88 1.20
CA GLY A 61 -15.16 1.36 0.79
C GLY A 61 -14.66 2.45 1.74
N ILE A 62 -13.38 2.34 2.12
CA ILE A 62 -12.70 3.29 2.98
C ILE A 62 -11.35 3.68 2.40
N ILE A 63 -11.05 4.98 2.43
CA ILE A 63 -9.76 5.53 2.06
C ILE A 63 -9.25 6.34 3.24
N VAL A 64 -7.99 6.15 3.60
CA VAL A 64 -7.30 6.98 4.58
C VAL A 64 -6.21 7.76 3.88
N ASN A 65 -6.32 9.07 3.93
CA ASN A 65 -5.30 10.00 3.46
C ASN A 65 -4.62 10.64 4.66
N ALA A 66 -3.31 10.80 4.58
CA ALA A 66 -2.53 11.55 5.57
C ALA A 66 -1.39 12.31 4.91
N GLY A 67 -0.99 13.39 5.54
CA GLY A 67 0.11 14.24 5.03
C GLY A 67 0.19 15.59 5.72
N TYR A 68 0.85 16.53 5.06
CA TYR A 68 1.13 17.85 5.61
C TYR A 68 0.65 18.93 4.66
N ASN A 69 -0.07 19.93 5.16
CA ASN A 69 -0.58 21.06 4.36
C ASN A 69 -1.34 20.59 3.11
N ASP A 70 -0.82 20.87 1.93
CA ASP A 70 -1.39 20.48 0.64
C ASP A 70 -0.77 19.20 0.06
N ASP A 71 0.27 18.65 0.73
CA ASP A 71 0.89 17.37 0.38
C ASP A 71 0.25 16.25 1.21
N ILE A 72 -0.96 15.86 0.81
CA ILE A 72 -1.75 14.81 1.40
C ILE A 72 -2.06 13.73 0.35
N GLY A 73 -1.95 12.47 0.74
CA GLY A 73 -2.21 11.36 -0.16
C GLY A 73 -2.66 10.10 0.56
N SER A 74 -3.10 9.13 -0.24
CA SER A 74 -3.65 7.88 0.28
C SER A 74 -2.55 7.00 0.87
N ILE A 75 -2.72 6.68 2.14
CA ILE A 75 -1.89 5.70 2.88
C ILE A 75 -2.57 4.35 3.02
N PHE A 76 -3.89 4.30 2.81
CA PHE A 76 -4.66 3.06 2.81
C PHE A 76 -5.91 3.17 1.93
N HIS A 77 -6.25 2.08 1.24
CA HIS A 77 -7.47 1.95 0.47
C HIS A 77 -8.00 0.51 0.59
N GLY A 78 -9.23 0.37 1.09
CA GLY A 78 -9.80 -0.96 1.30
C GLY A 78 -11.28 -0.91 1.59
N VAL A 79 -11.74 -1.89 2.35
CA VAL A 79 -13.10 -1.96 2.87
C VAL A 79 -13.09 -2.17 4.37
N ILE A 80 -14.19 -1.77 4.99
CA ILE A 80 -14.45 -1.95 6.41
C ILE A 80 -14.72 -3.43 6.68
N SER A 81 -13.91 -4.04 7.55
CA SER A 81 -14.05 -5.44 7.98
C SER A 81 -14.69 -5.59 9.36
N GLU A 82 -14.56 -4.58 10.22
CA GLU A 82 -15.10 -4.58 11.57
C GLU A 82 -15.38 -3.14 12.02
N ILE A 83 -16.45 -2.95 12.78
CA ILE A 83 -16.78 -1.67 13.42
C ILE A 83 -17.13 -1.97 14.87
N GLU A 84 -16.45 -1.32 15.80
CA GLU A 84 -16.71 -1.41 17.23
C GLU A 84 -16.79 0.00 17.81
N THR A 85 -17.79 0.27 18.64
CA THR A 85 -17.93 1.56 19.33
C THR A 85 -17.90 1.32 20.84
N THR A 86 -16.99 1.99 21.52
CA THR A 86 -16.78 1.88 22.96
C THR A 86 -16.80 3.26 23.61
N ASN A 87 -17.15 3.32 24.88
CA ASN A 87 -17.04 4.54 25.68
C ASN A 87 -15.73 4.52 26.46
N GLU A 88 -14.92 5.53 26.28
CA GLU A 88 -13.67 5.73 26.99
C GLU A 88 -13.75 7.02 27.83
N GLY A 89 -14.19 6.88 29.08
CA GLY A 89 -14.41 8.02 29.95
C GLY A 89 -15.59 8.87 29.47
N VAL A 90 -15.32 10.08 29.01
CA VAL A 90 -16.31 11.03 28.46
C VAL A 90 -16.44 10.96 26.95
N ASP A 91 -15.50 10.30 26.27
CA ASP A 91 -15.46 10.19 24.82
C ASP A 91 -16.06 8.86 24.35
N THR A 92 -16.61 8.89 23.16
CA THR A 92 -17.02 7.70 22.42
C THR A 92 -16.02 7.44 21.30
N VAL A 93 -15.42 6.26 21.29
CA VAL A 93 -14.42 5.86 20.30
C VAL A 93 -15.02 4.84 19.34
N THR A 94 -15.05 5.17 18.06
CA THR A 94 -15.42 4.24 17.00
C THR A 94 -14.17 3.70 16.33
N LYS A 95 -13.90 2.45 16.58
CA LYS A 95 -12.80 1.66 16.01
C LYS A 95 -13.26 1.01 14.72
N ILE A 96 -12.60 1.29 13.63
CA ILE A 96 -12.87 0.73 12.31
C ILE A 96 -11.64 -0.05 11.85
N LYS A 97 -11.77 -1.37 11.73
CA LYS A 97 -10.75 -2.19 11.10
C LYS A 97 -10.98 -2.29 9.61
N MET A 98 -9.91 -2.23 8.86
CA MET A 98 -9.92 -2.16 7.41
C MET A 98 -9.03 -3.26 6.83
N ILE A 99 -9.43 -3.77 5.67
CA ILE A 99 -8.65 -4.74 4.91
C ILE A 99 -8.55 -4.29 3.45
N ASN A 100 -7.37 -4.42 2.86
CA ASN A 100 -7.20 -4.17 1.44
C ASN A 100 -7.90 -5.26 0.62
N VAL A 101 -8.99 -4.89 -0.07
CA VAL A 101 -9.88 -5.86 -0.78
C VAL A 101 -9.31 -6.33 -2.10
N THR A 102 -8.25 -5.70 -2.57
CA THR A 102 -7.63 -6.03 -3.84
C THR A 102 -7.39 -7.52 -4.00
N GLN A 103 -7.06 -8.20 -2.91
CA GLN A 103 -6.84 -9.64 -2.90
C GLN A 103 -8.13 -10.47 -3.09
N GLN A 104 -9.29 -9.98 -2.71
CA GLN A 104 -10.54 -10.70 -2.94
C GLN A 104 -10.77 -10.89 -4.45
N TYR A 105 -10.52 -9.87 -5.25
CA TYR A 105 -10.62 -9.93 -6.70
C TYR A 105 -9.55 -10.83 -7.32
N LEU A 106 -8.33 -10.78 -6.80
CA LEU A 106 -7.22 -11.59 -7.26
C LEU A 106 -7.30 -13.08 -6.84
N ASN A 107 -8.12 -13.42 -5.86
CA ASN A 107 -8.40 -14.79 -5.45
C ASN A 107 -9.46 -15.49 -6.33
N ARG A 108 -10.09 -14.76 -7.26
CA ARG A 108 -11.03 -15.37 -8.22
C ARG A 108 -10.33 -16.43 -9.07
N TYR A 109 -11.04 -17.53 -9.31
CA TYR A 109 -10.55 -18.59 -10.16
C TYR A 109 -10.88 -18.31 -11.63
N ILE A 110 -9.90 -18.47 -12.50
CA ILE A 110 -10.06 -18.30 -13.95
C ILE A 110 -9.68 -19.57 -14.71
N ASN A 111 -10.24 -19.69 -15.90
CA ASN A 111 -9.87 -20.71 -16.89
C ASN A 111 -9.97 -20.09 -18.26
N PHE A 112 -8.93 -19.33 -18.65
CA PHE A 112 -8.86 -18.62 -19.91
C PHE A 112 -7.89 -19.29 -20.87
N ALA A 113 -8.26 -19.35 -22.15
CA ALA A 113 -7.40 -19.79 -23.23
C ALA A 113 -7.09 -18.60 -24.13
N TYR A 114 -5.84 -18.22 -24.19
CA TYR A 114 -5.34 -17.16 -25.08
C TYR A 114 -4.76 -17.78 -26.36
N GLY A 115 -5.14 -17.23 -27.50
CA GLY A 115 -4.69 -17.69 -28.80
C GLY A 115 -3.19 -17.48 -29.07
N ALA A 116 -2.68 -18.11 -30.10
CA ALA A 116 -1.31 -17.94 -30.57
C ALA A 116 -1.01 -16.46 -30.85
N GLY A 117 0.17 -15.98 -30.43
CA GLY A 117 0.58 -14.58 -30.57
C GLY A 117 0.16 -13.66 -29.40
N ALA A 118 -0.60 -14.14 -28.41
CA ALA A 118 -0.85 -13.39 -27.19
C ALA A 118 0.47 -13.03 -26.50
N ASN A 119 0.53 -11.89 -25.83
CA ASN A 119 1.74 -11.42 -25.15
C ASN A 119 1.49 -11.08 -23.69
N THR A 120 2.57 -11.02 -22.90
CA THR A 120 2.54 -10.76 -21.44
C THR A 120 1.67 -9.57 -21.07
N LYS A 121 1.85 -8.43 -21.74
CA LYS A 121 1.10 -7.20 -21.45
C LYS A 121 -0.40 -7.36 -21.68
N TYR A 122 -0.78 -8.08 -22.72
CA TYR A 122 -2.19 -8.37 -23.02
C TYR A 122 -2.79 -9.30 -21.96
N LEU A 123 -2.08 -10.39 -21.61
CA LEU A 123 -2.54 -11.33 -20.58
C LEU A 123 -2.76 -10.63 -19.23
N ILE A 124 -1.79 -9.81 -18.80
CA ILE A 124 -1.88 -9.08 -17.52
C ILE A 124 -3.11 -8.17 -17.53
N ARG A 125 -3.28 -7.37 -18.59
CA ARG A 125 -4.41 -6.44 -18.68
C ARG A 125 -5.75 -7.16 -18.64
N ASP A 126 -5.92 -8.20 -19.44
CA ASP A 126 -7.16 -8.96 -19.53
C ASP A 126 -7.54 -9.62 -18.20
N MET A 127 -6.57 -10.22 -17.50
CA MET A 127 -6.80 -10.78 -16.17
C MET A 127 -7.17 -9.73 -15.13
N LEU A 128 -6.57 -8.54 -15.16
CA LEU A 128 -6.87 -7.46 -14.23
C LEU A 128 -8.22 -6.80 -14.54
N ASP A 129 -8.56 -6.63 -15.81
CA ASP A 129 -9.86 -6.12 -16.24
C ASP A 129 -10.99 -7.08 -15.80
N TYR A 130 -10.75 -8.40 -15.91
CA TYR A 130 -11.69 -9.42 -15.41
C TYR A 130 -11.79 -9.42 -13.88
N ALA A 131 -10.67 -9.24 -13.18
CA ALA A 131 -10.67 -9.14 -11.72
C ALA A 131 -11.60 -8.00 -11.27
N GLY A 132 -11.55 -6.86 -11.94
CA GLY A 132 -12.31 -5.65 -11.60
C GLY A 132 -11.77 -4.96 -10.35
N GLY A 133 -12.22 -3.73 -10.11
CA GLY A 133 -11.90 -2.98 -8.89
C GLY A 133 -10.46 -2.46 -8.78
N LEU A 134 -9.59 -2.81 -9.72
CA LEU A 134 -8.20 -2.41 -9.75
C LEU A 134 -7.92 -1.55 -10.98
N LYS A 135 -7.17 -0.48 -10.77
CA LYS A 135 -6.64 0.32 -11.88
C LYS A 135 -5.26 -0.24 -12.26
N PRO A 136 -5.12 -0.88 -13.43
CA PRO A 136 -3.81 -1.36 -13.85
C PRO A 136 -2.92 -0.17 -14.22
N ASN A 137 -1.90 0.09 -13.41
CA ASN A 137 -0.79 0.94 -13.78
C ASN A 137 0.32 0.02 -14.34
N ILE A 138 0.08 -0.49 -15.55
CA ILE A 138 1.01 -1.41 -16.20
C ILE A 138 2.13 -0.58 -16.80
N ASN A 139 3.12 -0.23 -16.00
CA ASN A 139 4.42 0.11 -16.52
C ASN A 139 4.93 -1.15 -17.25
N ASN A 140 5.47 -0.98 -18.44
CA ASN A 140 5.80 -2.11 -19.32
C ASN A 140 6.55 -3.20 -18.55
N PRO A 141 6.14 -4.48 -18.65
CA PRO A 141 6.94 -5.58 -18.13
C PRO A 141 8.34 -5.53 -18.76
N THR A 142 9.36 -5.94 -18.00
CA THR A 142 10.76 -5.93 -18.47
C THR A 142 10.88 -6.58 -19.85
N ASN A 143 10.22 -7.72 -20.04
CA ASN A 143 10.12 -8.41 -21.33
C ASN A 143 8.65 -8.65 -21.66
N ASN A 144 8.21 -8.17 -22.79
CA ASN A 144 6.89 -8.47 -23.32
C ASN A 144 6.95 -9.78 -24.13
N ILE A 145 6.93 -10.92 -23.43
CA ILE A 145 7.03 -12.26 -24.02
C ILE A 145 5.81 -12.53 -24.90
N THR A 146 6.05 -13.04 -26.13
CA THR A 146 5.00 -13.51 -27.01
C THR A 146 4.87 -15.04 -26.89
N TYR A 147 3.65 -15.53 -26.70
CA TYR A 147 3.33 -16.96 -26.60
C TYR A 147 2.92 -17.53 -27.97
N PRO A 148 3.85 -18.16 -28.72
CA PRO A 148 3.59 -18.57 -30.12
C PRO A 148 2.57 -19.69 -30.23
N ARG A 149 2.37 -20.48 -29.17
CA ARG A 149 1.37 -21.58 -29.12
C ARG A 149 0.11 -21.20 -28.32
N GLY A 150 -0.02 -19.91 -27.96
CA GLY A 150 -1.04 -19.47 -27.00
C GLY A 150 -0.65 -19.72 -25.55
N PHE A 151 -1.53 -19.37 -24.65
CA PHE A 151 -1.32 -19.51 -23.20
C PHE A 151 -2.59 -19.96 -22.50
N GLN A 152 -2.48 -20.94 -21.61
CA GLN A 152 -3.59 -21.39 -20.77
C GLN A 152 -3.43 -20.79 -19.37
N ALA A 153 -4.38 -19.94 -18.99
CA ALA A 153 -4.45 -19.32 -17.66
C ALA A 153 -5.50 -20.07 -16.82
N THR A 154 -5.08 -21.01 -16.00
CA THR A 154 -5.94 -21.79 -15.13
C THR A 154 -5.47 -21.68 -13.68
N GLY A 155 -6.34 -21.30 -12.77
CA GLY A 155 -6.04 -21.11 -11.35
C GLY A 155 -6.57 -19.79 -10.80
N LYS A 156 -6.12 -19.40 -9.61
CA LYS A 156 -6.43 -18.08 -9.06
C LYS A 156 -5.70 -17.02 -9.88
N ILE A 157 -6.35 -15.88 -10.10
CA ILE A 157 -5.76 -14.76 -10.87
C ILE A 157 -4.38 -14.40 -10.31
N LYS A 158 -4.23 -14.27 -8.99
CA LYS A 158 -2.95 -13.93 -8.36
C LYS A 158 -1.81 -14.89 -8.74
N ASP A 159 -2.09 -16.20 -8.76
CA ASP A 159 -1.08 -17.21 -9.01
C ASP A 159 -0.66 -17.20 -10.49
N VAL A 160 -1.64 -17.04 -11.40
CA VAL A 160 -1.39 -16.92 -12.85
C VAL A 160 -0.68 -15.61 -13.15
N LEU A 161 -1.13 -14.49 -12.55
CA LEU A 161 -0.52 -13.17 -12.72
C LEU A 161 0.95 -13.19 -12.25
N THR A 162 1.21 -13.75 -11.06
CA THR A 162 2.57 -13.88 -10.52
C THR A 162 3.46 -14.64 -11.52
N ARG A 163 3.02 -15.79 -12.01
CA ARG A 163 3.78 -16.57 -12.98
C ARG A 163 4.09 -15.78 -14.26
N VAL A 164 3.07 -15.14 -14.86
CA VAL A 164 3.23 -14.37 -16.12
C VAL A 164 4.16 -13.16 -15.93
N VAL A 165 4.04 -12.48 -14.79
CA VAL A 165 4.89 -11.32 -14.45
C VAL A 165 6.31 -11.74 -14.17
N GLU A 166 6.53 -12.82 -13.40
CA GLU A 166 7.87 -13.34 -13.10
C GLU A 166 8.60 -13.86 -14.34
N GLU A 167 7.89 -14.58 -15.23
CA GLU A 167 8.43 -15.01 -16.52
C GLU A 167 8.92 -13.83 -17.35
N SER A 168 8.28 -12.67 -17.24
CA SER A 168 8.70 -11.44 -17.91
C SER A 168 9.90 -10.72 -17.28
N GLY A 169 10.48 -11.27 -16.19
CA GLY A 169 11.55 -10.61 -15.42
C GLY A 169 11.05 -9.44 -14.57
N SER A 170 9.76 -9.43 -14.24
CA SER A 170 9.11 -8.37 -13.51
C SER A 170 8.52 -8.88 -12.18
N ARG A 171 8.05 -7.98 -11.36
CA ARG A 171 7.22 -8.23 -10.18
C ARG A 171 6.01 -7.31 -10.23
N TRP A 172 4.97 -7.67 -9.53
CA TRP A 172 3.81 -6.81 -9.38
C TRP A 172 3.64 -6.40 -7.91
N LEU A 173 3.07 -5.23 -7.70
CA LEU A 173 2.76 -4.69 -6.38
C LEU A 173 1.40 -4.01 -6.41
N ILE A 174 0.79 -3.92 -5.25
CA ILE A 174 -0.46 -3.20 -5.03
C ILE A 174 -0.13 -1.97 -4.18
N HIS A 175 -0.60 -0.81 -4.65
CA HIS A 175 -0.57 0.40 -3.84
C HIS A 175 -1.91 1.13 -4.00
N GLY A 176 -2.62 1.30 -2.88
CA GLY A 176 -4.00 1.78 -2.90
C GLY A 176 -4.90 0.88 -3.75
N SER A 177 -5.57 1.45 -4.75
CA SER A 177 -6.42 0.72 -5.72
C SER A 177 -5.70 0.36 -7.02
N SER A 178 -4.39 0.58 -7.10
CA SER A 178 -3.61 0.37 -8.32
C SER A 178 -2.72 -0.87 -8.22
N ILE A 179 -2.66 -1.64 -9.31
CA ILE A 179 -1.62 -2.66 -9.51
C ILE A 179 -0.56 -2.10 -10.45
N SER A 180 0.70 -2.17 -10.02
CA SER A 180 1.85 -1.81 -10.83
C SER A 180 2.71 -3.03 -11.13
N VAL A 181 3.19 -3.14 -12.37
CA VAL A 181 4.17 -4.15 -12.79
C VAL A 181 5.49 -3.45 -13.04
N ILE A 182 6.52 -3.84 -12.29
CA ILE A 182 7.84 -3.21 -12.30
C ILE A 182 8.93 -4.25 -12.57
N PRO A 183 10.09 -3.88 -13.13
CA PRO A 183 11.22 -4.78 -13.28
C PRO A 183 11.64 -5.40 -11.94
N LYS A 184 12.04 -6.69 -11.95
CA LYS A 184 12.42 -7.42 -10.74
C LYS A 184 13.68 -6.86 -10.08
N GLU A 185 14.61 -6.37 -10.90
CA GLU A 185 15.90 -5.83 -10.45
C GLU A 185 15.81 -4.37 -9.96
N THR A 186 14.77 -3.64 -10.34
CA THR A 186 14.59 -2.24 -9.97
C THR A 186 13.46 -2.10 -8.96
N GLY A 187 13.65 -1.25 -7.97
CA GLY A 187 12.57 -0.81 -7.09
C GLY A 187 11.75 0.30 -7.74
N TYR A 188 10.70 0.70 -7.07
CA TYR A 188 9.89 1.85 -7.45
C TYR A 188 10.58 3.13 -6.97
N THR A 189 11.17 3.89 -7.90
CA THR A 189 11.92 5.10 -7.55
C THR A 189 10.95 6.25 -7.28
N GLN A 190 10.86 6.67 -6.03
CA GLN A 190 10.11 7.86 -5.60
C GLN A 190 11.01 9.09 -5.48
N GLY A 191 12.34 8.91 -5.57
CA GLY A 191 13.30 9.99 -5.35
C GLY A 191 13.33 10.49 -3.90
N VAL A 192 12.99 9.64 -2.94
CA VAL A 192 12.99 10.00 -1.53
C VAL A 192 14.40 9.96 -0.99
N TYR A 193 14.89 11.12 -0.59
CA TYR A 193 16.18 11.31 0.08
C TYR A 193 15.95 11.45 1.59
N LEU A 194 16.66 10.66 2.39
CA LEU A 194 16.50 10.61 3.83
C LEU A 194 17.80 10.89 4.58
N ASP A 195 17.81 11.99 5.28
CA ASP A 195 18.82 12.35 6.28
C ASP A 195 18.15 12.96 7.52
N ALA A 196 18.93 13.35 8.50
CA ALA A 196 18.42 13.96 9.73
C ALA A 196 17.66 15.28 9.50
N LYS A 197 17.82 15.94 8.33
CA LYS A 197 17.14 17.20 8.00
C LYS A 197 15.88 16.98 7.16
N SER A 198 15.78 15.82 6.48
CA SER A 198 14.66 15.48 5.60
C SER A 198 13.63 14.55 6.25
N GLY A 199 13.72 14.36 7.58
CA GLY A 199 12.71 13.61 8.34
C GLY A 199 13.12 12.22 8.78
N LEU A 200 14.39 11.81 8.62
CA LEU A 200 14.91 10.58 9.20
C LEU A 200 15.02 10.73 10.72
N MET A 201 14.41 9.83 11.47
CA MET A 201 14.39 9.84 12.94
C MET A 201 15.35 8.82 13.53
N SER A 202 15.30 7.58 13.06
CA SER A 202 16.18 6.53 13.55
C SER A 202 16.51 5.50 12.45
N VAL A 203 17.68 4.84 12.60
CA VAL A 203 18.09 3.70 11.80
C VAL A 203 18.68 2.64 12.71
N GLU A 204 18.10 1.46 12.69
CA GLU A 204 18.53 0.30 13.46
C GLU A 204 18.86 -0.86 12.54
N LYS A 205 19.97 -1.55 12.80
CA LYS A 205 20.32 -2.78 12.09
C LYS A 205 19.51 -3.93 12.66
N LEU A 206 18.80 -4.66 11.80
CA LEU A 206 18.10 -5.87 12.22
C LEU A 206 19.07 -7.06 12.33
N GLU A 207 18.99 -7.79 13.44
CA GLU A 207 19.58 -9.11 13.51
C GLU A 207 18.73 -10.03 12.63
N LYS A 208 19.41 -10.84 11.78
CA LYS A 208 18.79 -11.68 10.76
C LYS A 208 17.72 -12.61 11.35
N GLN A 209 16.46 -12.19 11.32
CA GLN A 209 15.33 -13.07 11.64
C GLN A 209 14.69 -13.65 10.38
N ASP A 210 14.55 -12.87 9.30
CA ASP A 210 13.77 -13.28 8.11
C ASP A 210 14.60 -13.37 6.82
N GLY A 211 15.89 -13.04 6.87
CA GLY A 211 16.79 -13.11 5.70
C GLY A 211 16.54 -12.09 4.60
N VAL A 212 15.51 -11.27 4.70
CA VAL A 212 15.10 -10.28 3.67
C VAL A 212 15.41 -8.85 4.11
N SER A 213 14.95 -8.44 5.30
CA SER A 213 15.18 -7.09 5.82
C SER A 213 16.54 -6.97 6.51
N THR A 214 17.24 -5.86 6.28
CA THR A 214 18.56 -5.59 6.86
C THR A 214 18.54 -4.50 7.93
N HIS A 215 17.62 -3.53 7.80
CA HIS A 215 17.50 -2.40 8.71
C HIS A 215 16.04 -2.03 8.96
N LYS A 216 15.79 -1.45 10.12
CA LYS A 216 14.56 -0.74 10.47
C LYS A 216 14.84 0.74 10.42
N ILE A 217 13.96 1.51 9.77
CA ILE A 217 14.03 2.96 9.64
C ILE A 217 12.74 3.53 10.24
N GLU A 218 12.88 4.57 11.03
CA GLU A 218 11.78 5.42 11.46
C GLU A 218 11.96 6.81 10.87
N MET A 219 10.92 7.35 10.26
CA MET A 219 10.93 8.64 9.58
C MET A 219 9.61 9.38 9.75
N MET A 220 9.60 10.66 9.45
CA MET A 220 8.38 11.43 9.34
C MET A 220 7.48 10.83 8.25
N LEU A 221 6.16 10.87 8.48
CA LEU A 221 5.19 10.27 7.55
C LEU A 221 5.38 10.82 6.13
N ASN A 222 5.42 9.91 5.18
CA ASN A 222 5.40 10.22 3.75
C ASN A 222 4.46 9.24 3.06
N HIS A 223 3.30 9.75 2.63
CA HIS A 223 2.24 8.97 1.99
C HIS A 223 2.66 8.31 0.68
N SER A 224 3.74 8.77 0.04
CA SER A 224 4.20 8.22 -1.24
C SER A 224 5.00 6.92 -1.09
N ILE A 225 5.39 6.55 0.13
CA ILE A 225 6.18 5.36 0.38
C ILE A 225 5.28 4.12 0.33
N ALA A 226 5.70 3.15 -0.48
CA ALA A 226 5.02 1.90 -0.73
C ALA A 226 6.02 0.73 -0.71
N PRO A 227 5.55 -0.52 -0.70
CA PRO A 227 6.42 -1.67 -0.93
C PRO A 227 7.28 -1.49 -2.19
N TYR A 228 8.54 -1.92 -2.13
CA TYR A 228 9.55 -1.76 -3.20
C TYR A 228 9.98 -0.31 -3.50
N SER A 229 9.57 0.69 -2.73
CA SER A 229 10.13 2.05 -2.87
C SER A 229 11.63 2.04 -2.63
N LEU A 230 12.36 2.78 -3.47
CA LEU A 230 13.79 3.01 -3.29
C LEU A 230 14.01 4.32 -2.53
N LEU A 231 14.77 4.24 -1.45
CA LEU A 231 15.13 5.38 -0.61
C LEU A 231 16.64 5.54 -0.64
N GLU A 232 17.11 6.76 -0.81
CA GLU A 232 18.52 7.11 -0.62
C GLU A 232 18.70 7.60 0.82
N VAL A 233 19.39 6.81 1.63
CA VAL A 233 19.52 7.05 3.08
C VAL A 233 20.95 7.48 3.39
N HIS A 234 21.08 8.57 4.17
CA HIS A 234 22.34 9.08 4.66
C HIS A 234 22.31 9.20 6.19
N ALA A 235 22.75 8.13 6.85
CA ALA A 235 22.88 8.03 8.30
C ALA A 235 24.18 7.35 8.69
N LYS A 236 24.60 7.54 9.95
CA LYS A 236 25.85 6.96 10.48
C LYS A 236 25.91 5.43 10.31
N ASN A 237 24.78 4.75 10.45
CA ASN A 237 24.70 3.28 10.45
C ASN A 237 24.20 2.72 9.11
N LEU A 238 23.81 3.57 8.16
CA LEU A 238 23.27 3.17 6.86
C LEU A 238 23.49 4.31 5.86
N ASP A 239 24.32 4.07 4.85
CA ASP A 239 24.58 5.03 3.78
C ASP A 239 24.43 4.34 2.43
N GLY A 240 23.54 4.85 1.59
CA GLY A 240 23.26 4.31 0.26
C GLY A 240 21.78 4.04 -0.03
N ILE A 241 21.55 3.30 -1.11
CA ILE A 241 20.19 3.00 -1.59
C ILE A 241 19.65 1.74 -0.90
N VAL A 242 18.45 1.85 -0.36
CA VAL A 242 17.72 0.74 0.25
C VAL A 242 16.36 0.57 -0.42
N MET A 243 15.82 -0.64 -0.36
CA MET A 243 14.49 -0.96 -0.84
C MET A 243 13.57 -1.29 0.32
N VAL A 244 12.38 -0.68 0.31
CA VAL A 244 11.33 -0.94 1.31
C VAL A 244 10.75 -2.34 1.10
N VAL A 245 10.73 -3.12 2.17
CA VAL A 245 10.14 -4.48 2.21
C VAL A 245 8.74 -4.40 2.80
N LYS A 246 8.61 -3.82 3.97
CA LYS A 246 7.32 -3.59 4.63
C LYS A 246 7.37 -2.32 5.47
N GLY A 247 6.22 -1.83 5.83
CA GLY A 247 6.14 -0.63 6.65
C GLY A 247 4.79 -0.42 7.30
N LYS A 248 4.75 0.66 8.08
CA LYS A 248 3.61 1.06 8.87
C LYS A 248 3.55 2.58 8.94
N HIS A 249 2.39 3.15 8.62
CA HIS A 249 2.09 4.56 8.88
C HIS A 249 1.27 4.69 10.16
N LYS A 250 1.59 5.67 10.99
CA LYS A 250 0.95 5.91 12.28
C LYS A 250 0.42 7.33 12.41
N SER A 251 -0.59 7.48 13.27
CA SER A 251 -1.26 8.77 13.55
C SER A 251 -0.39 9.81 14.27
N ASP A 252 0.73 9.42 14.87
CA ASP A 252 1.75 10.34 15.37
C ASP A 252 2.55 11.01 14.26
N PHE A 253 2.22 10.68 13.00
CA PHE A 253 2.87 11.13 11.77
C PHE A 253 4.29 10.60 11.61
N THR A 254 4.49 9.36 12.05
CA THR A 254 5.69 8.60 11.75
C THR A 254 5.40 7.47 10.75
N THR A 255 6.43 7.08 10.03
CA THR A 255 6.45 5.88 9.18
C THR A 255 7.59 5.00 9.65
N GLU A 256 7.27 3.79 10.06
CA GLU A 256 8.25 2.75 10.33
C GLU A 256 8.43 1.87 9.11
N LEU A 257 9.65 1.59 8.72
CA LEU A 257 10.00 0.80 7.55
C LEU A 257 10.97 -0.32 7.93
N GLU A 258 10.77 -1.49 7.35
CA GLU A 258 11.83 -2.47 7.22
C GLU A 258 12.35 -2.45 5.79
N VAL A 259 13.65 -2.32 5.65
CA VAL A 259 14.33 -2.14 4.38
C VAL A 259 15.44 -3.15 4.18
N ARG A 260 15.79 -3.41 2.93
CA ARG A 260 16.99 -4.14 2.56
C ARG A 260 17.95 -3.27 1.78
N THR A 261 19.23 -3.41 2.03
CA THR A 261 20.30 -2.81 1.20
C THR A 261 20.34 -3.50 -0.16
N LEU A 262 20.58 -2.73 -1.20
CA LEU A 262 20.75 -3.21 -2.57
C LEU A 262 22.20 -3.48 -2.89
#